data_60f8a9df0fdd812d42392b483cd4b45f
#
_entry.id   60f8a9df0fdd812d42392b483cd4b45f
#
_cell.length_a   1.000
_cell.length_b   1.000
_cell.length_c   1.000
_cell.angle_alpha   90.00
_cell.angle_beta   90.00
_cell.angle_gamma   90.00
#
_symmetry.space_group_name_H-M   'P 1'
#
loop_
_entity.id
_entity.type
_entity.pdbx_description
1 polymer ?
#
loop_
_entity_poly.entity_id
_entity_poly.type
_entity_poly.pdbx_seq_one_letter_code
_entity_poly.pdbx_strand_id
1 'polypeptide(L)'
;MTAVVRAEDAYILLIEDDPNSYLVVEDLVKHAGFKHFYHRSNGTKLVPLLEALPHVDLILLDIGLPGEDGFAVLKRLRAHPQSARAHIAAVTANIMHQTRLRAKDAGFDSFISKPIRPDKICDQIRSMLNGHAFWW
;
A
#
# COMPACT_ATOMS: atom_id res chain seq x y z
N MET A 1 23.42 2.76 0.22
CA MET A 1 22.93 1.51 -0.33
C MET A 1 21.69 1.05 0.42
N THR A 2 20.61 0.88 -0.27
CA THR A 2 19.35 0.44 0.35
C THR A 2 19.39 -1.07 0.53
N ALA A 3 19.16 -1.54 1.75
CA ALA A 3 19.07 -2.98 1.99
C ALA A 3 17.84 -3.55 1.29
N VAL A 4 18.00 -4.71 0.66
CA VAL A 4 16.89 -5.42 0.04
C VAL A 4 16.02 -6.02 1.13
N VAL A 5 14.73 -5.70 1.14
CA VAL A 5 13.79 -6.27 2.10
C VAL A 5 13.36 -7.65 1.60
N ARG A 6 13.62 -8.67 2.41
CA ARG A 6 13.24 -10.05 2.07
C ARG A 6 11.73 -10.23 2.23
N ALA A 7 11.15 -11.07 1.38
CA ALA A 7 9.71 -11.34 1.43
C ALA A 7 9.25 -11.80 2.83
N GLU A 8 10.03 -12.65 3.47
CA GLU A 8 9.69 -13.18 4.80
C GLU A 8 9.79 -12.14 5.92
N ASP A 9 10.51 -11.04 5.71
CA ASP A 9 10.72 -9.97 6.69
C ASP A 9 9.90 -8.72 6.40
N ALA A 10 9.27 -8.61 5.23
CA ALA A 10 8.53 -7.44 4.82
C ALA A 10 7.17 -7.35 5.52
N TYR A 11 6.84 -6.17 6.02
CA TYR A 11 5.54 -5.87 6.61
C TYR A 11 4.72 -5.06 5.62
N ILE A 12 3.64 -5.64 5.12
CA ILE A 12 2.80 -5.08 4.08
C ILE A 12 1.39 -4.82 4.62
N LEU A 13 0.88 -3.63 4.40
CA LEU A 13 -0.47 -3.24 4.78
C LEU A 13 -1.27 -2.88 3.53
N LEU A 14 -2.44 -3.47 3.39
CA LEU A 14 -3.40 -3.13 2.34
C LEU A 14 -4.64 -2.49 2.96
N ILE A 15 -4.99 -1.30 2.50
CA ILE A 15 -6.21 -0.60 2.92
C ILE A 15 -7.17 -0.59 1.74
N GLU A 16 -8.18 -1.46 1.79
CA GLU A 16 -9.09 -1.74 0.70
C GLU A 16 -10.41 -2.28 1.26
N ASP A 17 -11.55 -1.73 0.83
CA ASP A 17 -12.85 -2.14 1.34
C ASP A 17 -13.49 -3.30 0.54
N ASP A 18 -13.08 -3.52 -0.70
CA ASP A 18 -13.67 -4.55 -1.55
C ASP A 18 -13.08 -5.94 -1.28
N PRO A 19 -13.89 -6.91 -0.76
CA PRO A 19 -13.40 -8.26 -0.48
C PRO A 19 -12.84 -8.98 -1.70
N ASN A 20 -13.40 -8.73 -2.89
CA ASN A 20 -12.92 -9.35 -4.12
C ASN A 20 -11.50 -8.91 -4.46
N SER A 21 -11.15 -7.66 -4.11
CA SER A 21 -9.81 -7.14 -4.33
C SER A 21 -8.81 -7.63 -3.27
N TYR A 22 -9.15 -7.47 -1.98
CA TYR A 22 -8.15 -7.76 -0.94
C TYR A 22 -7.89 -9.24 -0.73
N LEU A 23 -8.90 -10.12 -0.90
CA LEU A 23 -8.70 -11.56 -0.71
C LEU A 23 -7.77 -12.14 -1.77
N VAL A 24 -7.88 -11.67 -3.02
CA VAL A 24 -6.98 -12.10 -4.10
C VAL A 24 -5.54 -11.68 -3.79
N VAL A 25 -5.34 -10.45 -3.39
CA VAL A 25 -4.00 -9.93 -3.07
C VAL A 25 -3.41 -10.69 -1.88
N GLU A 26 -4.19 -10.89 -0.83
CA GLU A 26 -3.75 -11.63 0.37
C GLU A 26 -3.29 -13.04 0.01
N ASP A 27 -4.07 -13.76 -0.78
CA ASP A 27 -3.74 -15.13 -1.19
C ASP A 27 -2.45 -15.18 -2.00
N LEU A 28 -2.32 -14.31 -3.00
CA LEU A 28 -1.14 -14.25 -3.85
C LEU A 28 0.12 -13.87 -3.08
N VAL A 29 -0.01 -12.89 -2.19
CA VAL A 29 1.12 -12.39 -1.40
C VAL A 29 1.62 -13.48 -0.44
N LYS A 30 0.70 -14.19 0.22
CA LYS A 30 1.08 -15.29 1.12
C LYS A 30 1.75 -16.43 0.37
N HIS A 31 1.22 -16.80 -0.81
CA HIS A 31 1.84 -17.84 -1.64
C HIS A 31 3.23 -17.45 -2.15
N ALA A 32 3.48 -16.15 -2.33
CA ALA A 32 4.77 -15.66 -2.76
C ALA A 32 5.83 -15.58 -1.65
N GLY A 33 5.48 -15.99 -0.43
CA GLY A 33 6.41 -16.05 0.69
C GLY A 33 6.40 -14.83 1.61
N PHE A 34 5.49 -13.89 1.41
CA PHE A 34 5.32 -12.74 2.30
C PHE A 34 4.54 -13.17 3.54
N LYS A 35 5.17 -13.14 4.71
CA LYS A 35 4.57 -13.65 5.95
C LYS A 35 3.79 -12.61 6.73
N HIS A 36 4.08 -11.33 6.54
CA HIS A 36 3.52 -10.24 7.33
C HIS A 36 2.65 -9.36 6.45
N PHE A 37 1.44 -9.82 6.19
CA PHE A 37 0.46 -9.11 5.40
C PHE A 37 -0.76 -8.79 6.26
N TYR A 38 -1.15 -7.52 6.29
CA TYR A 38 -2.25 -7.03 7.10
C TYR A 38 -3.23 -6.25 6.23
N HIS A 39 -4.51 -6.38 6.54
CA HIS A 39 -5.57 -5.73 5.80
C HIS A 39 -6.47 -4.92 6.72
N ARG A 40 -6.89 -3.74 6.25
CA ARG A 40 -7.94 -2.94 6.89
C ARG A 40 -8.88 -2.42 5.81
N SER A 41 -10.18 -2.35 6.15
CA SER A 41 -11.19 -1.90 5.20
C SER A 41 -11.20 -0.39 5.02
N ASN A 42 -10.66 0.35 5.98
CA ASN A 42 -10.59 1.81 5.94
C ASN A 42 -9.51 2.30 6.90
N GLY A 43 -9.38 3.63 7.03
CA GLY A 43 -8.35 4.24 7.85
C GLY A 43 -8.69 4.45 9.32
N THR A 44 -9.85 3.98 9.80
CA THR A 44 -10.30 4.34 11.16
C THR A 44 -9.58 3.62 12.29
N LYS A 45 -9.07 2.42 12.06
CA LYS A 45 -8.41 1.61 13.09
C LYS A 45 -6.94 1.34 12.76
N LEU A 46 -6.30 2.28 12.10
CA LEU A 46 -4.89 2.11 11.69
C LEU A 46 -3.91 2.25 12.85
N VAL A 47 -4.14 3.20 13.76
CA VAL A 47 -3.18 3.47 14.84
C VAL A 47 -2.93 2.26 15.72
N PRO A 48 -3.95 1.54 16.23
CA PRO A 48 -3.70 0.32 17.00
C PRO A 48 -2.91 -0.74 16.25
N LEU A 49 -3.18 -0.89 14.94
CA LEU A 49 -2.41 -1.83 14.12
C LEU A 49 -0.96 -1.40 13.98
N LEU A 50 -0.71 -0.13 13.67
CA LEU A 50 0.64 0.40 13.51
C LEU A 50 1.45 0.26 14.80
N GLU A 51 0.83 0.51 15.94
CA GLU A 51 1.49 0.37 17.23
C GLU A 51 1.85 -1.08 17.56
N ALA A 52 1.09 -2.04 17.03
CA ALA A 52 1.35 -3.46 17.24
C ALA A 52 2.47 -4.02 16.35
N LEU A 53 2.87 -3.28 15.32
CA LEU A 53 3.88 -3.73 14.36
C LEU A 53 5.25 -3.11 14.65
N PRO A 54 6.36 -3.83 14.39
CA PRO A 54 7.70 -3.25 14.59
C PRO A 54 7.99 -2.12 13.60
N HIS A 55 7.48 -2.25 12.38
CA HIS A 55 7.57 -1.24 11.31
C HIS A 55 6.62 -1.64 10.19
N VAL A 56 6.46 -0.78 9.19
CA VAL A 56 5.73 -1.10 7.96
C VAL A 56 6.62 -0.72 6.78
N ASP A 57 6.81 -1.64 5.86
CA ASP A 57 7.67 -1.44 4.68
C ASP A 57 6.89 -0.92 3.47
N LEU A 58 5.68 -1.43 3.28
CA LEU A 58 4.86 -1.10 2.12
C LEU A 58 3.40 -0.96 2.51
N ILE A 59 2.76 0.09 2.03
CA ILE A 59 1.33 0.31 2.20
C ILE A 59 0.69 0.48 0.83
N LEU A 60 -0.32 -0.32 0.55
CA LEU A 60 -1.17 -0.19 -0.63
C LEU A 60 -2.46 0.47 -0.17
N LEU A 61 -2.68 1.72 -0.53
CA LEU A 61 -3.80 2.52 -0.05
C LEU A 61 -4.76 2.84 -1.19
N ASP A 62 -5.97 2.30 -1.11
CA ASP A 62 -7.04 2.67 -2.02
C ASP A 62 -7.49 4.10 -1.70
N ILE A 63 -7.30 5.02 -2.65
CA ILE A 63 -7.71 6.41 -2.48
C ILE A 63 -9.17 6.67 -2.83
N GLY A 64 -9.86 5.66 -3.32
CA GLY A 64 -11.30 5.74 -3.64
C GLY A 64 -12.22 5.15 -2.58
N LEU A 65 -11.78 5.04 -1.34
CA LEU A 65 -12.58 4.47 -0.26
C LEU A 65 -13.85 5.31 0.00
N PRO A 66 -15.02 4.67 0.14
CA PRO A 66 -16.26 5.40 0.46
C PRO A 66 -16.15 6.12 1.80
N GLY A 67 -16.55 7.38 1.81
CA GLY A 67 -16.63 8.16 3.06
C GLY A 67 -15.28 8.51 3.67
N GLU A 68 -14.17 8.24 2.99
CA GLU A 68 -12.84 8.53 3.52
C GLU A 68 -11.93 9.09 2.43
N ASP A 69 -11.24 10.18 2.76
CA ASP A 69 -10.27 10.79 1.86
C ASP A 69 -8.91 10.07 2.01
N GLY A 70 -8.48 9.37 0.96
CA GLY A 70 -7.20 8.66 0.94
C GLY A 70 -6.00 9.59 1.14
N PHE A 71 -6.10 10.83 0.74
CA PHE A 71 -5.04 11.81 0.97
C PHE A 71 -4.91 12.20 2.45
N ALA A 72 -6.04 12.24 3.16
CA ALA A 72 -6.03 12.46 4.61
C ALA A 72 -5.44 11.24 5.34
N VAL A 73 -5.76 10.03 4.88
CA VAL A 73 -5.16 8.80 5.41
C VAL A 73 -3.65 8.81 5.21
N LEU A 74 -3.18 9.22 4.04
CA LEU A 74 -1.75 9.35 3.76
C LEU A 74 -1.06 10.25 4.78
N LYS A 75 -1.64 11.41 5.08
CA LYS A 75 -1.07 12.34 6.07
C LYS A 75 -0.92 11.69 7.44
N ARG A 76 -1.94 10.95 7.86
CA ARG A 76 -1.90 10.24 9.16
C ARG A 76 -0.81 9.17 9.17
N LEU A 77 -0.65 8.44 8.06
CA LEU A 77 0.39 7.41 7.95
C LEU A 77 1.78 8.04 7.99
N ARG A 78 1.99 9.15 7.30
CA ARG A 78 3.29 9.85 7.28
C ARG A 78 3.64 10.48 8.64
N ALA A 79 2.62 10.79 9.45
CA ALA A 79 2.82 11.35 10.77
C ALA A 79 3.11 10.29 11.84
N HIS A 80 2.86 9.02 11.57
CA HIS A 80 3.07 7.94 12.54
C HIS A 80 4.48 7.34 12.39
N PRO A 81 5.23 7.17 13.50
CA PRO A 81 6.62 6.67 13.43
C PRO A 81 6.76 5.32 12.71
N GLN A 82 5.79 4.43 12.86
CA GLN A 82 5.88 3.08 12.29
C GLN A 82 5.65 3.04 10.79
N SER A 83 5.00 4.06 10.21
CA SER A 83 4.67 4.10 8.80
C SER A 83 5.25 5.31 8.06
N ALA A 84 5.91 6.23 8.77
CA ALA A 84 6.41 7.48 8.18
C ALA A 84 7.36 7.24 7.00
N ARG A 85 8.14 6.16 7.03
CA ARG A 85 9.13 5.83 6.01
C ARG A 85 8.69 4.71 5.07
N ALA A 86 7.47 4.20 5.22
CA ALA A 86 6.96 3.15 4.36
C ALA A 86 6.86 3.66 2.91
N HIS A 87 7.07 2.75 1.96
CA HIS A 87 6.71 3.00 0.58
C HIS A 87 5.20 2.97 0.49
N ILE A 88 4.55 4.06 0.13
CA ILE A 88 3.09 4.13 0.08
C ILE A 88 2.63 4.32 -1.36
N ALA A 89 1.88 3.34 -1.86
CA ALA A 89 1.32 3.34 -3.19
C ALA A 89 -0.15 3.71 -3.16
N ALA A 90 -0.55 4.67 -3.98
CA ALA A 90 -1.96 4.96 -4.21
C ALA A 90 -2.52 3.89 -5.15
N VAL A 91 -3.66 3.31 -4.80
CA VAL A 91 -4.35 2.33 -5.63
C VAL A 91 -5.72 2.91 -5.97
N THR A 92 -6.07 2.99 -7.27
CA THR A 92 -7.34 3.60 -7.66
C THR A 92 -7.78 3.18 -9.06
N ALA A 93 -9.09 3.15 -9.27
CA ALA A 93 -9.67 2.99 -10.60
C ALA A 93 -9.65 4.30 -11.40
N ASN A 94 -9.45 5.43 -10.73
CA ASN A 94 -9.36 6.74 -11.39
C ASN A 94 -7.93 7.01 -11.83
N ILE A 95 -7.66 6.78 -13.13
CA ILE A 95 -6.34 6.90 -13.72
C ILE A 95 -6.12 8.22 -14.48
N MET A 96 -6.98 9.22 -14.23
CA MET A 96 -6.84 10.53 -14.86
C MET A 96 -5.50 11.16 -14.48
N HIS A 97 -4.92 11.91 -15.43
CA HIS A 97 -3.64 12.57 -15.23
C HIS A 97 -3.63 13.48 -14.00
N GLN A 98 -4.71 14.19 -13.76
CA GLN A 98 -4.87 15.07 -12.60
C GLN A 98 -4.79 14.29 -11.28
N THR A 99 -5.38 13.09 -11.24
CA THR A 99 -5.34 12.24 -10.05
C THR A 99 -3.91 11.77 -9.78
N ARG A 100 -3.17 11.41 -10.82
CA ARG A 100 -1.76 11.02 -10.69
C ARG A 100 -0.90 12.16 -10.17
N LEU A 101 -1.08 13.36 -10.72
CA LEU A 101 -0.34 14.55 -10.28
C LEU A 101 -0.65 14.86 -8.82
N ARG A 102 -1.92 14.80 -8.44
CA ARG A 102 -2.33 15.04 -7.06
C ARG A 102 -1.70 14.02 -6.10
N ALA A 103 -1.68 12.75 -6.49
CA ALA A 103 -1.07 11.69 -5.69
C ALA A 103 0.44 11.93 -5.51
N LYS A 104 1.12 12.29 -6.58
CA LYS A 104 2.55 12.59 -6.53
C LYS A 104 2.85 13.79 -5.64
N ASP A 105 2.11 14.86 -5.79
CA ASP A 105 2.27 16.09 -5.01
C ASP A 105 1.96 15.85 -3.53
N ALA A 106 1.02 14.96 -3.23
CA ALA A 106 0.65 14.64 -1.86
C ALA A 106 1.70 13.80 -1.12
N GLY A 107 2.61 13.15 -1.86
CA GLY A 107 3.68 12.36 -1.26
C GLY A 107 3.52 10.85 -1.36
N PHE A 108 2.64 10.36 -2.24
CA PHE A 108 2.64 8.94 -2.59
C PHE A 108 3.91 8.59 -3.35
N ASP A 109 4.46 7.41 -3.05
CA ASP A 109 5.68 6.94 -3.72
C ASP A 109 5.40 6.22 -5.02
N SER A 110 4.22 5.62 -5.16
CA SER A 110 3.80 4.90 -6.35
C SER A 110 2.31 5.08 -6.61
N PHE A 111 1.90 4.75 -7.83
CA PHE A 111 0.51 4.82 -8.27
C PHE A 111 0.19 3.55 -9.05
N ILE A 112 -0.79 2.80 -8.59
CA ILE A 112 -1.22 1.55 -9.21
C ILE A 112 -2.68 1.66 -9.61
N SER A 113 -2.97 1.38 -10.89
CA SER A 113 -4.34 1.38 -11.38
C SER A 113 -5.09 0.11 -11.02
N LYS A 114 -6.38 0.23 -10.70
CA LYS A 114 -7.27 -0.92 -10.56
C LYS A 114 -7.81 -1.33 -11.93
N PRO A 115 -8.14 -2.59 -12.13
CA PRO A 115 -8.08 -3.69 -11.16
C PRO A 115 -6.64 -4.13 -10.88
N ILE A 116 -6.37 -4.56 -9.65
CA ILE A 116 -5.07 -5.13 -9.31
C ILE A 116 -4.86 -6.39 -10.13
N ARG A 117 -3.72 -6.45 -10.83
CA ARG A 117 -3.39 -7.55 -11.74
C ARG A 117 -2.79 -8.72 -10.96
N PRO A 118 -3.50 -9.88 -10.88
CA PRO A 118 -2.96 -11.05 -10.18
C PRO A 118 -1.61 -11.53 -10.71
N ASP A 119 -1.39 -11.36 -12.02
CA ASP A 119 -0.15 -11.77 -12.68
C ASP A 119 1.02 -10.81 -12.45
N LYS A 120 0.78 -9.64 -11.88
CA LYS A 120 1.81 -8.60 -11.73
C LYS A 120 2.02 -8.10 -10.30
N ILE A 121 1.03 -8.28 -9.42
CA ILE A 121 1.06 -7.62 -8.11
C ILE A 121 2.27 -8.04 -7.26
N CYS A 122 2.66 -9.30 -7.28
CA CYS A 122 3.81 -9.76 -6.48
C CYS A 122 5.11 -9.16 -6.97
N ASP A 123 5.30 -9.04 -8.30
CA ASP A 123 6.49 -8.40 -8.86
C ASP A 123 6.50 -6.90 -8.58
N GLN A 124 5.35 -6.25 -8.64
CA GLN A 124 5.21 -4.83 -8.28
C GLN A 124 5.58 -4.62 -6.81
N ILE A 125 5.09 -5.47 -5.92
CA ILE A 125 5.41 -5.41 -4.49
C ILE A 125 6.90 -5.56 -4.26
N ARG A 126 7.54 -6.55 -4.87
CA ARG A 126 9.00 -6.75 -4.74
C ARG A 126 9.78 -5.54 -5.21
N SER A 127 9.39 -4.96 -6.35
CA SER A 127 10.06 -3.76 -6.86
C SER A 127 9.91 -2.57 -5.92
N MET A 128 8.72 -2.35 -5.39
CA MET A 128 8.48 -1.27 -4.43
C MET A 128 9.26 -1.47 -3.15
N LEU A 129 9.36 -2.70 -2.65
CA LEU A 129 10.17 -3.01 -1.47
C LEU A 129 11.65 -2.77 -1.71
N ASN A 130 12.10 -2.81 -2.97
CA ASN A 130 13.47 -2.47 -3.36
C ASN A 130 13.65 -0.99 -3.69
N GLY A 131 12.64 -0.17 -3.41
CA GLY A 131 12.71 1.28 -3.59
C GLY A 131 12.32 1.78 -4.97
N HIS A 132 11.80 0.92 -5.83
CA HIS A 132 11.36 1.33 -7.17
C HIS A 132 9.93 1.84 -7.14
N ALA A 133 9.64 2.89 -7.88
CA ALA A 133 8.32 3.49 -7.96
C ALA A 133 7.59 3.08 -9.24
N PHE A 134 6.28 2.96 -9.16
CA PHE A 134 5.41 2.74 -10.32
C PHE A 134 4.41 3.87 -10.42
N TRP A 135 4.31 4.46 -11.62
CA TRP A 135 3.42 5.60 -11.88
C TRP A 135 2.63 5.39 -13.16
N TRP A 136 1.56 4.63 -13.12
CA TRP A 136 0.62 4.51 -14.24
C TRP A 136 -0.82 4.62 -13.88
#